data_b43defd7f182ead84ba25cbbdb4017cc
#
_entry.id   b43defd7f182ead84ba25cbbdb4017cc
#
_cell.length_a   1.000
_cell.length_b   1.000
_cell.length_c   1.000
_cell.angle_alpha   90.00
_cell.angle_beta   90.00
_cell.angle_gamma   90.00
#
_symmetry.space_group_name_H-M   'P 1'
#
loop_
_entity.id
_entity.type
_entity.pdbx_description
1 polymer ?
#
loop_
_entity_poly.entity_id
_entity_poly.type
_entity_poly.pdbx_seq_one_letter_code
_entity_poly.pdbx_strand_id
1 'polypeptide(L)'
;MRIFLSSTAYDLSDLRAFTVNLLEKSGHEVLFHESPTFPARVGLHSHDQCIEAVADSDLVICLIDRRYGGKYAGARIASIPDQKLSVLGATKSGKRKKFEVVVPAKSMSITWIELITAHEKAIPVVTFARQRTLDEKETRRRNQFLASFMPAYAERNELFDLLDWITKQKVNNWIAPFHSIVDYEQKLATWMRELERTIATPKEEPEEAATEKTRVCVIVEGEVDRAFVSFLVGKLDLHQQFVIIPTYGKYNVLNNFRTVVAQYGKIFEHVIVLLDSDAKTETELEQNRRQLQSIIQDSEAGNITSFFAHPSIEAWIAAGLVSDDDEPPLGLVTKDIFIRKFGKTSINHVRNLLVHQFSYDRAMASSRDLHNFVEFLLGLDRRGNG
;
A
#
# COMPACT_ATOMS: atom_id res chain seq x y z
N MET A 1 -14.97 0.60 -17.42
CA MET A 1 -13.54 0.72 -17.78
C MET A 1 -13.12 -0.53 -18.51
N ARG A 2 -12.14 -0.39 -19.40
CA ARG A 2 -11.43 -1.51 -20.04
C ARG A 2 -10.17 -1.82 -19.22
N ILE A 3 -10.10 -3.00 -18.63
CA ILE A 3 -9.05 -3.40 -17.69
C ILE A 3 -8.22 -4.53 -18.31
N PHE A 4 -6.91 -4.35 -18.42
CA PHE A 4 -6.02 -5.43 -18.83
C PHE A 4 -5.52 -6.19 -17.60
N LEU A 5 -5.72 -7.52 -17.58
CA LEU A 5 -5.25 -8.41 -16.54
C LEU A 5 -3.91 -9.05 -16.94
N SER A 6 -2.83 -8.46 -16.46
CA SER A 6 -1.46 -8.92 -16.66
C SER A 6 -1.08 -9.95 -15.61
N SER A 7 -0.84 -11.19 -15.99
CA SER A 7 -0.42 -12.26 -15.06
C SER A 7 0.06 -13.50 -15.80
N THR A 8 0.75 -14.40 -15.10
CA THR A 8 1.05 -15.74 -15.61
C THR A 8 -0.20 -16.63 -15.58
N ALA A 9 -0.34 -17.48 -16.58
CA ALA A 9 -1.55 -18.30 -16.76
C ALA A 9 -1.63 -19.49 -15.81
N TYR A 10 -0.52 -20.20 -15.63
CA TYR A 10 -0.54 -21.54 -15.03
C TYR A 10 -0.65 -21.57 -13.50
N ASP A 11 0.01 -20.67 -12.79
CA ASP A 11 0.04 -20.64 -11.33
C ASP A 11 -1.05 -19.76 -10.73
N LEU A 12 -1.68 -18.94 -11.56
CA LEU A 12 -2.69 -17.97 -11.16
C LEU A 12 -4.06 -18.19 -11.82
N SER A 13 -4.29 -19.35 -12.44
CA SER A 13 -5.53 -19.65 -13.19
C SER A 13 -6.79 -19.34 -12.39
N ASP A 14 -6.85 -19.82 -11.17
CA ASP A 14 -8.02 -19.65 -10.29
C ASP A 14 -8.21 -18.19 -9.86
N LEU A 15 -7.10 -17.52 -9.51
CA LEU A 15 -7.13 -16.11 -9.13
C LEU A 15 -7.50 -15.20 -10.30
N ARG A 16 -7.07 -15.55 -11.52
CA ARG A 16 -7.44 -14.85 -12.75
C ARG A 16 -8.94 -14.98 -13.02
N ALA A 17 -9.45 -16.22 -13.03
CA ALA A 17 -10.87 -16.48 -13.23
C ALA A 17 -11.74 -15.76 -12.19
N PHE A 18 -11.30 -15.78 -10.94
CA PHE A 18 -11.94 -15.03 -9.84
C PHE A 18 -11.93 -13.53 -10.11
N THR A 19 -10.78 -12.96 -10.49
CA THR A 19 -10.62 -11.53 -10.77
C THR A 19 -11.49 -11.08 -11.93
N VAL A 20 -11.49 -11.83 -13.04
CA VAL A 20 -12.35 -11.58 -14.20
C VAL A 20 -13.81 -11.54 -13.79
N ASN A 21 -14.28 -12.57 -13.09
CA ASN A 21 -15.67 -12.66 -12.64
C ASN A 21 -16.08 -11.49 -11.75
N LEU A 22 -15.20 -11.08 -10.82
CA LEU A 22 -15.44 -9.95 -9.90
C LEU A 22 -15.56 -8.64 -10.68
N LEU A 23 -14.64 -8.37 -11.60
CA LEU A 23 -14.60 -7.12 -12.36
C LEU A 23 -15.73 -7.02 -13.39
N GLU A 24 -16.03 -8.13 -14.10
CA GLU A 24 -17.15 -8.16 -15.06
C GLU A 24 -18.51 -7.97 -14.37
N LYS A 25 -18.71 -8.56 -13.17
CA LYS A 25 -19.90 -8.30 -12.33
C LYS A 25 -20.02 -6.85 -11.90
N SER A 26 -18.91 -6.14 -11.81
CA SER A 26 -18.87 -4.71 -11.52
C SER A 26 -19.01 -3.83 -12.77
N GLY A 27 -19.29 -4.42 -13.94
CA GLY A 27 -19.53 -3.69 -15.18
C GLY A 27 -18.26 -3.26 -15.92
N HIS A 28 -17.12 -3.90 -15.68
CA HIS A 28 -15.88 -3.64 -16.39
C HIS A 28 -15.67 -4.64 -17.52
N GLU A 29 -15.02 -4.21 -18.61
CA GLU A 29 -14.51 -5.09 -19.67
C GLU A 29 -13.11 -5.56 -19.28
N VAL A 30 -12.90 -6.88 -19.18
CA VAL A 30 -11.60 -7.44 -18.78
C VAL A 30 -10.92 -8.11 -19.96
N LEU A 31 -9.74 -7.61 -20.31
CA LEU A 31 -8.89 -8.14 -21.38
C LEU A 31 -7.76 -8.99 -20.78
N PHE A 32 -7.58 -10.20 -21.28
CA PHE A 32 -6.45 -11.07 -20.96
C PHE A 32 -6.24 -12.09 -22.08
N HIS A 33 -5.01 -12.52 -22.29
CA HIS A 33 -4.58 -13.30 -23.45
C HIS A 33 -5.44 -14.55 -23.77
N GLU A 34 -6.00 -15.19 -22.76
CA GLU A 34 -6.79 -16.43 -22.92
C GLU A 34 -8.29 -16.17 -22.96
N SER A 35 -8.73 -14.91 -22.92
CA SER A 35 -10.15 -14.59 -23.01
C SER A 35 -10.69 -14.98 -24.38
N PRO A 36 -11.86 -15.64 -24.45
CA PRO A 36 -12.54 -15.87 -25.72
C PRO A 36 -12.86 -14.59 -26.51
N THR A 37 -12.96 -13.46 -25.80
CA THR A 37 -13.23 -12.13 -26.35
C THR A 37 -11.96 -11.34 -26.67
N PHE A 38 -10.78 -11.91 -26.39
CA PHE A 38 -9.52 -11.23 -26.69
C PHE A 38 -9.38 -11.00 -28.20
N PRO A 39 -9.05 -9.77 -28.63
CA PRO A 39 -9.03 -9.44 -30.06
C PRO A 39 -7.86 -10.13 -30.76
N ALA A 40 -8.11 -11.35 -31.28
CA ALA A 40 -7.12 -12.08 -32.05
C ALA A 40 -6.97 -11.44 -33.44
N ARG A 41 -5.83 -10.79 -33.69
CA ARG A 41 -5.49 -10.21 -34.99
C ARG A 41 -4.62 -11.17 -35.79
N VAL A 42 -5.11 -11.59 -36.94
CA VAL A 42 -4.36 -12.46 -37.87
C VAL A 42 -3.09 -11.73 -38.32
N GLY A 43 -1.96 -12.41 -38.26
CA GLY A 43 -0.66 -11.86 -38.70
C GLY A 43 0.17 -11.14 -37.63
N LEU A 44 -0.35 -10.97 -36.41
CA LEU A 44 0.42 -10.44 -35.28
C LEU A 44 0.85 -11.56 -34.34
N HIS A 45 2.04 -11.41 -33.75
CA HIS A 45 2.48 -12.28 -32.65
C HIS A 45 1.59 -12.09 -31.43
N SER A 46 1.25 -13.17 -30.71
CA SER A 46 0.36 -13.10 -29.56
C SER A 46 0.83 -12.12 -28.46
N HIS A 47 2.13 -12.01 -28.26
CA HIS A 47 2.70 -11.05 -27.33
C HIS A 47 2.49 -9.59 -27.78
N ASP A 48 2.57 -9.32 -29.09
CA ASP A 48 2.32 -7.97 -29.62
C ASP A 48 0.85 -7.59 -29.46
N GLN A 49 -0.06 -8.57 -29.60
CA GLN A 49 -1.49 -8.36 -29.33
C GLN A 49 -1.75 -8.00 -27.86
N CYS A 50 -1.05 -8.64 -26.90
CA CYS A 50 -1.13 -8.25 -25.50
C CYS A 50 -0.67 -6.81 -25.28
N ILE A 51 0.43 -6.41 -25.93
CA ILE A 51 0.96 -5.05 -25.85
C ILE A 51 -0.02 -4.01 -26.39
N GLU A 52 -0.68 -4.32 -27.53
CA GLU A 52 -1.74 -3.47 -28.09
C GLU A 52 -2.93 -3.39 -27.12
N ALA A 53 -3.36 -4.52 -26.56
CA ALA A 53 -4.46 -4.56 -25.60
C ALA A 53 -4.17 -3.76 -24.32
N VAL A 54 -2.91 -3.80 -23.83
CA VAL A 54 -2.46 -2.91 -22.74
C VAL A 54 -2.60 -1.45 -23.16
N ALA A 55 -2.10 -1.08 -24.34
CA ALA A 55 -2.12 0.30 -24.83
C ALA A 55 -3.54 0.87 -24.99
N ASP A 56 -4.53 0.00 -25.22
CA ASP A 56 -5.95 0.33 -25.39
C ASP A 56 -6.76 0.23 -24.08
N SER A 57 -6.11 -0.01 -22.94
CA SER A 57 -6.78 -0.20 -21.64
C SER A 57 -6.76 1.07 -20.80
N ASP A 58 -7.78 1.23 -19.94
CA ASP A 58 -7.89 2.32 -18.96
C ASP A 58 -7.09 2.02 -17.69
N LEU A 59 -6.86 0.74 -17.39
CA LEU A 59 -6.19 0.24 -16.19
C LEU A 59 -5.49 -1.09 -16.49
N VAL A 60 -4.33 -1.30 -15.88
CA VAL A 60 -3.66 -2.60 -15.82
C VAL A 60 -3.69 -3.13 -14.39
N ILE A 61 -4.21 -4.34 -14.20
CA ILE A 61 -4.08 -5.09 -12.95
C ILE A 61 -3.02 -6.17 -13.17
N CYS A 62 -1.93 -6.09 -12.43
CA CYS A 62 -0.83 -7.06 -12.50
C CYS A 62 -0.88 -8.00 -11.30
N LEU A 63 -0.92 -9.31 -11.56
CA LEU A 63 -0.88 -10.35 -10.54
C LEU A 63 0.44 -11.12 -10.62
N ILE A 64 1.16 -11.16 -9.51
CA ILE A 64 2.46 -11.83 -9.40
C ILE A 64 2.42 -12.90 -8.31
N ASP A 65 2.80 -14.12 -8.66
CA ASP A 65 3.03 -15.21 -7.71
C ASP A 65 4.44 -15.79 -7.94
N ARG A 66 4.58 -17.07 -8.11
CA ARG A 66 5.89 -17.75 -8.18
C ARG A 66 6.51 -17.76 -9.58
N ARG A 67 5.75 -17.64 -10.65
CA ARG A 67 6.25 -17.73 -12.03
C ARG A 67 6.64 -16.38 -12.59
N TYR A 68 7.75 -16.39 -13.34
CA TYR A 68 8.21 -15.22 -14.08
C TYR A 68 7.46 -15.00 -15.39
N GLY A 69 6.94 -16.08 -15.96
CA GLY A 69 6.27 -16.09 -17.25
C GLY A 69 7.19 -16.30 -18.45
N GLY A 70 6.58 -16.42 -19.62
CA GLY A 70 7.27 -16.60 -20.89
C GLY A 70 8.08 -15.35 -21.29
N LYS A 71 9.24 -15.55 -21.91
CA LYS A 71 10.03 -14.45 -22.46
C LYS A 71 9.25 -13.80 -23.60
N TYR A 72 9.31 -12.47 -23.65
CA TYR A 72 8.72 -11.74 -24.76
C TYR A 72 9.45 -12.08 -26.09
N ALA A 73 8.67 -12.35 -27.11
CA ALA A 73 9.16 -12.73 -28.44
C ALA A 73 8.52 -11.92 -29.58
N GLY A 74 7.86 -10.81 -29.27
CA GLY A 74 7.21 -9.94 -30.24
C GLY A 74 8.18 -8.99 -30.94
N ALA A 75 7.67 -8.25 -31.92
CA ALA A 75 8.45 -7.38 -32.80
C ALA A 75 9.12 -6.19 -32.06
N ARG A 76 8.55 -5.74 -30.93
CA ARG A 76 9.06 -4.58 -30.17
C ARG A 76 10.36 -4.86 -29.41
N ILE A 77 10.85 -6.11 -29.38
CA ILE A 77 12.05 -6.46 -28.59
C ILE A 77 13.27 -5.59 -28.92
N ALA A 78 13.43 -5.20 -30.16
CA ALA A 78 14.54 -4.38 -30.62
C ALA A 78 14.49 -2.92 -30.16
N SER A 79 13.30 -2.43 -29.77
CA SER A 79 13.08 -1.05 -29.33
C SER A 79 13.09 -0.89 -27.80
N ILE A 80 13.08 -2.01 -27.06
CA ILE A 80 13.04 -1.99 -25.60
C ILE A 80 14.47 -1.92 -25.05
N PRO A 81 14.80 -0.91 -24.25
CA PRO A 81 16.14 -0.79 -23.65
C PRO A 81 16.34 -1.81 -22.52
N ASP A 82 17.59 -2.25 -22.37
CA ASP A 82 18.00 -3.03 -21.20
C ASP A 82 17.72 -2.24 -19.91
N GLN A 83 17.18 -2.90 -18.89
CA GLN A 83 16.86 -2.25 -17.62
C GLN A 83 18.04 -2.32 -16.64
N LYS A 84 18.45 -1.17 -16.14
CA LYS A 84 19.48 -1.05 -15.09
C LYS A 84 18.82 -0.92 -13.73
N LEU A 85 19.06 -1.87 -12.85
CA LEU A 85 18.47 -1.93 -11.52
C LEU A 85 19.55 -1.79 -10.46
N SER A 86 19.34 -0.89 -9.51
CA SER A 86 20.16 -0.83 -8.30
C SER A 86 19.48 -1.67 -7.21
N VAL A 87 20.00 -2.84 -6.91
CA VAL A 87 19.43 -3.80 -5.97
C VAL A 87 20.25 -3.81 -4.69
N LEU A 88 19.60 -3.80 -3.54
CA LEU A 88 20.25 -3.98 -2.24
C LEU A 88 20.58 -5.45 -2.03
N GLY A 89 21.82 -5.74 -1.68
CA GLY A 89 22.27 -7.07 -1.29
C GLY A 89 23.29 -7.03 -0.16
N ALA A 90 23.65 -8.19 0.40
CA ALA A 90 24.66 -8.31 1.41
C ALA A 90 26.06 -8.55 0.79
N THR A 91 27.10 -7.96 1.35
CA THR A 91 28.50 -8.29 1.03
C THR A 91 28.93 -9.52 1.82
N LYS A 92 30.11 -10.11 1.46
CA LYS A 92 30.73 -11.22 2.22
C LYS A 92 30.92 -10.90 3.71
N SER A 93 31.07 -9.61 4.06
CA SER A 93 31.18 -9.16 5.45
C SER A 93 29.82 -8.85 6.12
N GLY A 94 28.70 -9.19 5.47
CA GLY A 94 27.35 -8.93 5.99
C GLY A 94 26.87 -7.47 5.85
N LYS A 95 27.70 -6.56 5.34
CA LYS A 95 27.30 -5.17 5.13
C LYS A 95 26.37 -5.04 3.92
N ARG A 96 25.32 -4.25 4.04
CA ARG A 96 24.41 -3.93 2.91
C ARG A 96 25.14 -3.05 1.89
N LYS A 97 25.04 -3.41 0.60
CA LYS A 97 25.59 -2.66 -0.52
C LYS A 97 24.58 -2.65 -1.68
N LYS A 98 24.58 -1.56 -2.44
CA LYS A 98 23.84 -1.49 -3.71
C LYS A 98 24.68 -2.22 -4.80
N PHE A 99 24.01 -3.08 -5.54
CA PHE A 99 24.56 -3.77 -6.71
C PHE A 99 23.80 -3.29 -7.94
N GLU A 100 24.50 -3.09 -9.04
CA GLU A 100 23.86 -2.84 -10.32
C GLU A 100 23.58 -4.19 -10.99
N VAL A 101 22.33 -4.40 -11.37
CA VAL A 101 21.86 -5.56 -12.14
C VAL A 101 21.36 -5.04 -13.48
N VAL A 102 21.90 -5.56 -14.57
CA VAL A 102 21.43 -5.26 -15.92
C VAL A 102 20.54 -6.41 -16.38
N VAL A 103 19.29 -6.11 -16.68
CA VAL A 103 18.32 -7.07 -17.23
C VAL A 103 18.19 -6.79 -18.73
N PRO A 104 18.73 -7.67 -19.59
CA PRO A 104 18.62 -7.51 -21.04
C PRO A 104 17.17 -7.60 -21.50
N ALA A 105 16.76 -6.78 -22.45
CA ALA A 105 15.39 -6.79 -23.00
C ALA A 105 14.96 -8.19 -23.44
N LYS A 106 15.84 -8.95 -24.10
CA LYS A 106 15.61 -10.34 -24.55
C LYS A 106 15.35 -11.36 -23.44
N SER A 107 15.61 -11.00 -22.17
CA SER A 107 15.35 -11.85 -21.01
C SER A 107 14.07 -11.50 -20.27
N MET A 108 13.43 -10.38 -20.61
CA MET A 108 12.21 -9.92 -19.96
C MET A 108 11.02 -10.79 -20.33
N SER A 109 10.14 -11.02 -19.36
CA SER A 109 8.87 -11.73 -19.60
C SER A 109 7.86 -10.82 -20.32
N ILE A 110 6.84 -11.43 -20.91
CA ILE A 110 5.73 -10.67 -21.51
C ILE A 110 5.07 -9.77 -20.46
N THR A 111 4.85 -10.24 -19.24
CA THR A 111 4.31 -9.44 -18.13
C THR A 111 5.15 -8.19 -17.86
N TRP A 112 6.48 -8.30 -17.91
CA TRP A 112 7.35 -7.14 -17.71
C TRP A 112 7.18 -6.11 -18.84
N ILE A 113 7.09 -6.59 -20.09
CA ILE A 113 6.90 -5.70 -21.26
C ILE A 113 5.51 -5.04 -21.25
N GLU A 114 4.48 -5.76 -20.78
CA GLU A 114 3.14 -5.21 -20.55
C GLU A 114 3.20 -4.03 -19.57
N LEU A 115 3.92 -4.19 -18.45
CA LEU A 115 4.10 -3.12 -17.46
C LEU A 115 4.93 -1.95 -18.02
N ILE A 116 6.01 -2.20 -18.77
CA ILE A 116 6.77 -1.15 -19.44
C ILE A 116 5.83 -0.33 -20.35
N THR A 117 5.02 -1.03 -21.16
CA THR A 117 4.07 -0.38 -22.07
C THR A 117 3.05 0.46 -21.31
N ALA A 118 2.50 -0.04 -20.21
CA ALA A 118 1.57 0.72 -19.38
C ALA A 118 2.22 2.01 -18.84
N HIS A 119 3.46 1.92 -18.38
CA HIS A 119 4.22 3.10 -17.91
C HIS A 119 4.53 4.09 -19.03
N GLU A 120 4.94 3.63 -20.20
CA GLU A 120 5.18 4.47 -21.40
C GLU A 120 3.92 5.22 -21.84
N LYS A 121 2.77 4.59 -21.71
CA LYS A 121 1.46 5.14 -22.06
C LYS A 121 0.78 5.90 -20.92
N ALA A 122 1.41 6.03 -19.78
CA ALA A 122 0.86 6.64 -18.55
C ALA A 122 -0.47 5.99 -18.10
N ILE A 123 -0.66 4.70 -18.39
CA ILE A 123 -1.83 3.93 -17.96
C ILE A 123 -1.64 3.57 -16.48
N PRO A 124 -2.64 3.77 -15.63
CA PRO A 124 -2.59 3.33 -14.23
C PRO A 124 -2.31 1.83 -14.11
N VAL A 125 -1.44 1.47 -13.16
CA VAL A 125 -1.10 0.07 -12.86
C VAL A 125 -1.32 -0.20 -11.39
N VAL A 126 -2.04 -1.28 -11.09
CA VAL A 126 -2.17 -1.82 -9.73
C VAL A 126 -1.53 -3.19 -9.69
N THR A 127 -0.49 -3.35 -8.88
CA THR A 127 0.23 -4.62 -8.77
C THR A 127 -0.10 -5.32 -7.46
N PHE A 128 -0.51 -6.58 -7.56
CA PHE A 128 -0.69 -7.48 -6.42
C PHE A 128 0.36 -8.59 -6.48
N ALA A 129 1.05 -8.84 -5.37
CA ALA A 129 2.00 -9.93 -5.31
C ALA A 129 1.73 -10.86 -4.10
N ARG A 130 1.90 -12.17 -4.32
CA ARG A 130 1.79 -13.15 -3.24
C ARG A 130 2.82 -12.83 -2.16
N GLN A 131 2.39 -12.76 -0.89
CA GLN A 131 3.29 -12.43 0.22
C GLN A 131 4.53 -13.33 0.25
N ARG A 132 4.36 -14.63 0.00
CA ARG A 132 5.46 -15.59 -0.02
C ARG A 132 6.56 -15.25 -1.02
N THR A 133 6.20 -14.71 -2.19
CA THR A 133 7.17 -14.23 -3.20
C THR A 133 7.95 -13.02 -2.69
N LEU A 134 7.28 -12.12 -1.98
CA LEU A 134 7.92 -10.95 -1.36
C LEU A 134 8.84 -11.34 -0.20
N ASP A 135 8.46 -12.32 0.61
CA ASP A 135 9.29 -12.85 1.69
C ASP A 135 10.57 -13.52 1.14
N GLU A 136 10.45 -14.27 0.04
CA GLU A 136 11.61 -14.87 -0.61
C GLU A 136 12.50 -13.82 -1.28
N LYS A 137 11.93 -12.77 -1.87
CA LYS A 137 12.69 -11.60 -2.37
C LYS A 137 13.52 -10.97 -1.25
N GLU A 138 12.95 -10.79 -0.05
CA GLU A 138 13.70 -10.26 1.10
C GLU A 138 14.78 -11.25 1.57
N THR A 139 14.53 -12.55 1.50
CA THR A 139 15.53 -13.58 1.76
C THR A 139 16.70 -13.48 0.78
N ARG A 140 16.43 -13.30 -0.53
CA ARG A 140 17.47 -13.06 -1.55
C ARG A 140 18.29 -11.82 -1.21
N ARG A 141 17.66 -10.71 -0.79
CA ARG A 141 18.36 -9.47 -0.42
C ARG A 141 19.29 -9.61 0.78
N ARG A 142 19.04 -10.58 1.66
CA ARG A 142 19.92 -10.91 2.79
C ARG A 142 21.03 -11.89 2.40
N ASN A 143 20.90 -12.53 1.26
CA ASN A 143 21.89 -13.49 0.77
C ASN A 143 23.14 -12.78 0.26
N GLN A 144 24.32 -13.35 0.54
CA GLN A 144 25.62 -12.76 0.15
C GLN A 144 25.88 -12.82 -1.35
N PHE A 145 25.25 -13.75 -2.06
CA PHE A 145 25.49 -14.04 -3.47
C PHE A 145 24.19 -13.89 -4.28
N LEU A 146 23.78 -12.66 -4.56
CA LEU A 146 22.54 -12.36 -5.28
C LEU A 146 22.39 -13.12 -6.60
N ALA A 147 23.48 -13.25 -7.38
CA ALA A 147 23.46 -13.88 -8.69
C ALA A 147 23.36 -15.41 -8.61
N SER A 148 23.81 -16.02 -7.51
CA SER A 148 23.76 -17.46 -7.28
C SER A 148 22.67 -17.90 -6.30
N PHE A 149 21.79 -16.97 -5.90
CA PHE A 149 20.64 -17.31 -5.08
C PHE A 149 19.72 -18.24 -5.86
N MET A 150 19.39 -19.38 -5.27
CA MET A 150 18.42 -20.32 -5.82
C MET A 150 17.09 -20.17 -5.07
N PRO A 151 16.06 -19.62 -5.72
CA PRO A 151 14.75 -19.53 -5.09
C PRO A 151 14.17 -20.90 -4.78
N ALA A 152 13.50 -21.03 -3.65
CA ALA A 152 12.78 -22.25 -3.28
C ALA A 152 11.31 -22.21 -3.72
N TYR A 153 10.74 -21.03 -3.83
CA TYR A 153 9.36 -20.82 -4.22
C TYR A 153 9.22 -20.18 -5.60
N ALA A 154 9.90 -19.06 -5.83
CA ALA A 154 9.90 -18.39 -7.13
C ALA A 154 10.62 -19.24 -8.20
N GLU A 155 10.14 -19.18 -9.43
CA GLU A 155 10.69 -19.93 -10.55
C GLU A 155 12.14 -19.52 -10.86
N ARG A 156 12.45 -18.23 -10.74
CA ARG A 156 13.76 -17.66 -11.05
C ARG A 156 13.99 -16.28 -10.47
N ASN A 157 15.23 -15.86 -10.43
CA ASN A 157 15.66 -14.58 -9.84
C ASN A 157 15.12 -13.34 -10.58
N GLU A 158 14.87 -13.44 -11.88
CA GLU A 158 14.35 -12.35 -12.70
C GLU A 158 12.96 -11.87 -12.23
N LEU A 159 12.21 -12.73 -11.54
CA LEU A 159 10.95 -12.34 -10.90
C LEU A 159 11.18 -11.28 -9.82
N PHE A 160 12.22 -11.42 -9.03
CA PHE A 160 12.58 -10.42 -8.02
C PHE A 160 13.11 -9.14 -8.64
N ASP A 161 13.80 -9.23 -9.79
CA ASP A 161 14.27 -8.07 -10.55
C ASP A 161 13.09 -7.28 -11.13
N LEU A 162 12.03 -7.97 -11.59
CA LEU A 162 10.76 -7.34 -11.98
C LEU A 162 10.12 -6.58 -10.80
N LEU A 163 10.02 -7.21 -9.63
CA LEU A 163 9.46 -6.57 -8.43
C LEU A 163 10.30 -5.35 -7.99
N ASP A 164 11.63 -5.43 -8.13
CA ASP A 164 12.52 -4.29 -7.87
C ASP A 164 12.35 -3.19 -8.90
N TRP A 165 12.11 -3.53 -10.16
CA TRP A 165 11.82 -2.56 -11.21
C TRP A 165 10.51 -1.81 -10.94
N ILE A 166 9.43 -2.52 -10.60
CA ILE A 166 8.13 -1.91 -10.27
C ILE A 166 8.29 -0.88 -9.15
N THR A 167 8.93 -1.26 -8.04
CA THR A 167 9.07 -0.38 -6.86
C THR A 167 9.94 0.86 -7.11
N LYS A 168 10.68 0.93 -8.23
CA LYS A 168 11.54 2.06 -8.59
C LYS A 168 10.91 3.02 -9.59
N GLN A 169 9.74 2.71 -10.09
CA GLN A 169 9.04 3.61 -10.99
C GLN A 169 8.64 4.90 -10.25
N LYS A 170 8.51 6.01 -10.96
CA LYS A 170 8.08 7.29 -10.37
C LYS A 170 6.62 7.27 -9.92
N VAL A 171 5.79 6.54 -10.65
CA VAL A 171 4.36 6.36 -10.42
C VAL A 171 4.02 4.88 -10.56
N ASN A 172 2.86 4.45 -10.08
CA ASN A 172 2.40 3.04 -10.16
C ASN A 172 3.43 2.05 -9.56
N ASN A 173 4.17 2.48 -8.54
CA ASN A 173 5.29 1.74 -7.95
C ASN A 173 4.90 0.93 -6.70
N TRP A 174 3.61 0.88 -6.41
CA TRP A 174 3.08 0.15 -5.27
C TRP A 174 2.84 -1.31 -5.62
N ILE A 175 3.23 -2.20 -4.72
CA ILE A 175 2.92 -3.63 -4.78
C ILE A 175 2.10 -3.97 -3.54
N ALA A 176 0.83 -4.35 -3.74
CA ALA A 176 -0.04 -4.81 -2.67
C ALA A 176 0.21 -6.29 -2.39
N PRO A 177 0.72 -6.65 -1.20
CA PRO A 177 0.89 -8.05 -0.84
C PRO A 177 -0.46 -8.72 -0.59
N PHE A 178 -0.58 -10.02 -0.90
CA PHE A 178 -1.75 -10.81 -0.53
C PHE A 178 -1.38 -12.23 -0.07
N HIS A 179 -2.12 -12.75 0.90
CA HIS A 179 -1.92 -14.07 1.49
C HIS A 179 -2.88 -15.13 0.95
N SER A 180 -4.12 -14.75 0.70
CA SER A 180 -5.20 -15.62 0.25
C SER A 180 -6.08 -14.94 -0.80
N ILE A 181 -6.95 -15.69 -1.44
CA ILE A 181 -7.94 -15.14 -2.38
C ILE A 181 -8.86 -14.15 -1.67
N VAL A 182 -9.27 -14.42 -0.45
CA VAL A 182 -10.13 -13.52 0.34
C VAL A 182 -9.43 -12.20 0.68
N ASP A 183 -8.15 -12.26 1.07
CA ASP A 183 -7.34 -11.06 1.31
C ASP A 183 -7.15 -10.25 0.02
N TYR A 184 -6.90 -10.93 -1.09
CA TYR A 184 -6.81 -10.31 -2.41
C TYR A 184 -8.12 -9.61 -2.81
N GLU A 185 -9.26 -10.30 -2.66
CA GLU A 185 -10.59 -9.75 -2.97
C GLU A 185 -10.86 -8.45 -2.23
N GLN A 186 -10.64 -8.43 -0.93
CA GLN A 186 -10.84 -7.25 -0.09
C GLN A 186 -9.96 -6.06 -0.56
N LYS A 187 -8.71 -6.34 -0.89
CA LYS A 187 -7.77 -5.33 -1.38
C LYS A 187 -8.16 -4.83 -2.75
N LEU A 188 -8.49 -5.72 -3.68
CA LEU A 188 -8.95 -5.34 -5.02
C LEU A 188 -10.21 -4.49 -4.96
N ALA A 189 -11.22 -4.92 -4.19
CA ALA A 189 -12.46 -4.16 -4.04
C ALA A 189 -12.24 -2.76 -3.44
N THR A 190 -11.27 -2.62 -2.52
CA THR A 190 -10.90 -1.33 -1.96
C THR A 190 -10.24 -0.44 -3.01
N TRP A 191 -9.29 -0.98 -3.77
CA TRP A 191 -8.62 -0.27 -4.86
C TRP A 191 -9.58 0.17 -5.96
N MET A 192 -10.49 -0.72 -6.39
CA MET A 192 -11.46 -0.39 -7.43
C MET A 192 -12.38 0.74 -7.00
N ARG A 193 -12.88 0.72 -5.78
CA ARG A 193 -13.71 1.83 -5.24
C ARG A 193 -12.98 3.18 -5.22
N GLU A 194 -11.72 3.20 -4.82
CA GLU A 194 -10.92 4.43 -4.80
C GLU A 194 -10.62 4.92 -6.21
N LEU A 195 -10.36 4.01 -7.15
CA LEU A 195 -10.14 4.36 -8.54
C LEU A 195 -11.41 4.92 -9.19
N GLU A 196 -12.57 4.28 -8.96
CA GLU A 196 -13.86 4.75 -9.46
C GLU A 196 -14.21 6.14 -8.93
N ARG A 197 -13.93 6.41 -7.65
CA ARG A 197 -14.06 7.76 -7.09
C ARG A 197 -13.19 8.76 -7.83
N THR A 198 -11.94 8.41 -8.11
CA THR A 198 -10.99 9.30 -8.79
C THR A 198 -11.40 9.59 -10.23
N ILE A 199 -12.02 8.60 -10.92
CA ILE A 199 -12.49 8.74 -12.30
C ILE A 199 -13.85 9.43 -12.37
N ALA A 200 -14.75 9.17 -11.41
CA ALA A 200 -16.08 9.78 -11.35
C ALA A 200 -16.04 11.28 -10.99
N THR A 201 -14.93 11.75 -10.43
CA THR A 201 -14.65 13.19 -10.31
C THR A 201 -14.07 13.65 -11.66
N PRO A 202 -14.78 14.46 -12.46
CA PRO A 202 -14.19 15.02 -13.68
C PRO A 202 -12.88 15.72 -13.31
N LYS A 203 -11.84 15.50 -14.11
CA LYS A 203 -10.70 16.41 -14.11
C LYS A 203 -11.23 17.76 -14.59
N GLU A 204 -11.72 18.56 -13.69
CA GLU A 204 -11.78 19.99 -13.91
C GLU A 204 -10.32 20.46 -13.99
N GLU A 205 -9.93 20.95 -15.15
CA GLU A 205 -8.78 21.85 -15.25
C GLU A 205 -8.98 22.95 -14.21
N PRO A 206 -7.91 23.49 -13.60
CA PRO A 206 -8.05 24.44 -12.51
C PRO A 206 -8.69 25.73 -13.03
N GLU A 207 -10.02 25.80 -12.98
CA GLU A 207 -10.73 27.06 -12.92
C GLU A 207 -10.65 27.56 -11.48
N GLU A 208 -10.15 28.80 -11.35
CA GLU A 208 -10.00 29.52 -10.10
C GLU A 208 -11.31 29.61 -9.33
N ALA A 209 -11.19 29.41 -7.99
CA ALA A 209 -12.12 29.81 -6.95
C ALA A 209 -13.45 29.04 -6.82
N ALA A 210 -13.35 27.82 -6.23
CA ALA A 210 -14.40 27.31 -5.34
C ALA A 210 -13.73 26.96 -4.00
N THR A 211 -14.34 27.32 -2.89
CA THR A 211 -13.86 27.08 -1.51
C THR A 211 -13.30 25.67 -1.34
N GLU A 212 -11.97 25.56 -1.36
CA GLU A 212 -11.25 24.31 -1.21
C GLU A 212 -11.53 23.71 0.17
N LYS A 213 -12.19 22.55 0.19
CA LYS A 213 -12.28 21.75 1.40
C LYS A 213 -10.88 21.25 1.74
N THR A 214 -10.39 21.57 2.90
CA THR A 214 -9.07 21.15 3.40
C THR A 214 -8.92 19.63 3.29
N ARG A 215 -7.88 19.17 2.62
CA ARG A 215 -7.61 17.74 2.46
C ARG A 215 -6.56 17.30 3.48
N VAL A 216 -6.94 16.37 4.33
CA VAL A 216 -6.07 15.83 5.39
C VAL A 216 -5.68 14.39 5.06
N CYS A 217 -4.39 14.10 5.04
CA CYS A 217 -3.86 12.74 4.94
C CYS A 217 -3.40 12.25 6.32
N VAL A 218 -3.90 11.10 6.76
CA VAL A 218 -3.44 10.44 7.99
C VAL A 218 -2.70 9.16 7.61
N ILE A 219 -1.41 9.12 7.90
CA ILE A 219 -0.55 7.96 7.67
C ILE A 219 -0.48 7.16 8.96
N VAL A 220 -0.82 5.88 8.89
CA VAL A 220 -0.86 4.96 10.04
C VAL A 220 -0.06 3.69 9.78
N GLU A 221 0.27 2.92 10.83
CA GLU A 221 1.11 1.72 10.69
C GLU A 221 0.36 0.56 10.02
N GLY A 222 -0.91 0.35 10.36
CA GLY A 222 -1.64 -0.83 9.92
C GLY A 222 -3.14 -0.63 9.74
N GLU A 223 -3.82 -1.73 9.41
CA GLU A 223 -5.25 -1.75 9.15
C GLU A 223 -6.11 -1.55 10.41
N VAL A 224 -5.61 -1.96 11.57
CA VAL A 224 -6.29 -1.72 12.87
C VAL A 224 -6.32 -0.23 13.15
N ASP A 225 -5.19 0.45 12.96
CA ASP A 225 -5.04 1.88 13.16
C ASP A 225 -5.92 2.66 12.18
N ARG A 226 -5.95 2.22 10.91
CA ARG A 226 -6.85 2.77 9.90
C ARG A 226 -8.30 2.64 10.32
N ALA A 227 -8.72 1.48 10.82
CA ALA A 227 -10.09 1.25 11.26
C ALA A 227 -10.46 2.16 12.43
N PHE A 228 -9.54 2.33 13.40
CA PHE A 228 -9.75 3.18 14.56
C PHE A 228 -9.82 4.67 14.17
N VAL A 229 -8.89 5.17 13.37
CA VAL A 229 -8.91 6.56 12.90
C VAL A 229 -10.15 6.83 12.06
N SER A 230 -10.55 5.90 11.17
CA SER A 230 -11.79 6.03 10.38
C SER A 230 -13.03 6.10 11.28
N PHE A 231 -13.05 5.31 12.36
CA PHE A 231 -14.12 5.35 13.35
C PHE A 231 -14.16 6.72 14.06
N LEU A 232 -13.01 7.24 14.51
CA LEU A 232 -12.92 8.55 15.15
C LEU A 232 -13.40 9.67 14.23
N VAL A 233 -12.91 9.72 12.99
CA VAL A 233 -13.30 10.72 11.99
C VAL A 233 -14.82 10.70 11.77
N GLY A 234 -15.40 9.51 11.62
CA GLY A 234 -16.86 9.38 11.49
C GLY A 234 -17.64 9.75 12.77
N LYS A 235 -17.09 9.46 13.95
CA LYS A 235 -17.72 9.79 15.24
C LYS A 235 -17.71 11.29 15.53
N LEU A 236 -16.66 12.00 15.06
CA LEU A 236 -16.48 13.44 15.26
C LEU A 236 -17.23 14.28 14.22
N ASP A 237 -17.85 13.64 13.21
CA ASP A 237 -18.57 14.30 12.11
C ASP A 237 -17.74 15.44 11.47
N LEU A 238 -16.48 15.14 11.16
CA LEU A 238 -15.56 16.12 10.59
C LEU A 238 -15.92 16.38 9.13
N HIS A 239 -16.07 17.65 8.77
CA HIS A 239 -16.50 18.08 7.43
C HIS A 239 -15.38 18.03 6.39
N GLN A 240 -14.15 17.83 6.83
CA GLN A 240 -12.99 17.76 5.95
C GLN A 240 -12.86 16.40 5.25
N GLN A 241 -12.16 16.39 4.12
CA GLN A 241 -11.83 15.14 3.43
C GLN A 241 -10.60 14.51 4.07
N PHE A 242 -10.80 13.41 4.79
CA PHE A 242 -9.73 12.60 5.37
C PHE A 242 -9.41 11.41 4.47
N VAL A 243 -8.11 11.26 4.15
CA VAL A 243 -7.57 10.06 3.50
C VAL A 243 -6.65 9.36 4.50
N ILE A 244 -6.96 8.11 4.86
CA ILE A 244 -6.21 7.36 5.87
C ILE A 244 -5.45 6.24 5.19
N ILE A 245 -4.11 6.28 5.26
CA ILE A 245 -3.19 5.41 4.51
C ILE A 245 -2.42 4.50 5.46
N PRO A 246 -2.67 3.18 5.46
CA PRO A 246 -1.87 2.23 6.21
C PRO A 246 -0.57 1.92 5.45
N THR A 247 0.55 1.87 6.17
CA THR A 247 1.88 1.63 5.58
C THR A 247 2.43 0.24 5.85
N TYR A 248 1.68 -0.58 6.59
CA TYR A 248 2.02 -1.96 6.93
C TYR A 248 3.36 -2.08 7.68
N GLY A 249 3.53 -1.25 8.70
CA GLY A 249 4.60 -1.31 9.69
C GLY A 249 5.39 -0.02 9.86
N LYS A 250 5.71 0.29 11.11
CA LYS A 250 6.50 1.45 11.54
C LYS A 250 7.82 1.61 10.77
N TYR A 251 8.49 0.49 10.49
CA TYR A 251 9.74 0.48 9.72
C TYR A 251 9.55 0.99 8.28
N ASN A 252 8.41 0.70 7.66
CA ASN A 252 8.08 1.20 6.33
C ASN A 252 7.83 2.71 6.36
N VAL A 253 7.18 3.22 7.40
CA VAL A 253 7.00 4.67 7.59
C VAL A 253 8.35 5.36 7.70
N LEU A 254 9.21 4.92 8.60
CA LEU A 254 10.49 5.58 8.88
C LEU A 254 11.48 5.50 7.72
N ASN A 255 11.57 4.36 7.01
CA ASN A 255 12.50 4.22 5.88
C ASN A 255 12.03 4.88 4.58
N ASN A 256 10.72 4.95 4.35
CA ASN A 256 10.16 5.56 3.16
C ASN A 256 9.59 6.95 3.45
N PHE A 257 9.76 7.46 4.66
CA PHE A 257 9.14 8.68 5.15
C PHE A 257 9.36 9.85 4.19
N ARG A 258 10.60 10.09 3.75
CA ARG A 258 10.91 11.18 2.81
C ARG A 258 10.15 11.04 1.49
N THR A 259 10.00 9.81 0.98
CA THR A 259 9.29 9.56 -0.28
C THR A 259 7.79 9.72 -0.10
N VAL A 260 7.22 9.12 0.95
CA VAL A 260 5.79 9.17 1.27
C VAL A 260 5.36 10.61 1.58
N VAL A 261 6.13 11.31 2.40
CA VAL A 261 5.82 12.67 2.83
C VAL A 261 6.02 13.68 1.69
N ALA A 262 7.11 13.58 0.92
CA ALA A 262 7.32 14.44 -0.23
C ALA A 262 6.23 14.26 -1.30
N GLN A 263 5.68 13.07 -1.42
CA GLN A 263 4.59 12.77 -2.33
C GLN A 263 3.25 13.31 -1.83
N TYR A 264 2.90 13.07 -0.56
CA TYR A 264 1.62 13.48 0.01
C TYR A 264 1.61 14.94 0.49
N GLY A 265 2.72 15.48 0.95
CA GLY A 265 2.83 16.87 1.37
C GLY A 265 2.59 17.90 0.24
N LYS A 266 2.66 17.47 -1.03
CA LYS A 266 2.32 18.30 -2.20
C LYS A 266 0.85 18.21 -2.60
N ILE A 267 0.13 17.20 -2.12
CA ILE A 267 -1.25 16.88 -2.53
C ILE A 267 -2.25 17.27 -1.45
N PHE A 268 -1.84 17.19 -0.18
CA PHE A 268 -2.67 17.44 0.98
C PHE A 268 -2.22 18.70 1.72
N GLU A 269 -3.16 19.47 2.22
CA GLU A 269 -2.87 20.65 3.03
C GLU A 269 -2.27 20.27 4.40
N HIS A 270 -2.71 19.15 4.94
CA HIS A 270 -2.18 18.60 6.19
C HIS A 270 -1.85 17.12 6.03
N VAL A 271 -0.66 16.73 6.46
CA VAL A 271 -0.24 15.33 6.58
C VAL A 271 -0.01 15.03 8.06
N ILE A 272 -0.73 14.05 8.55
CA ILE A 272 -0.61 13.57 9.94
C ILE A 272 0.04 12.21 9.92
N VAL A 273 1.09 12.01 10.71
CA VAL A 273 1.74 10.71 10.89
C VAL A 273 1.41 10.21 12.28
N LEU A 274 0.65 9.13 12.37
CA LEU A 274 0.27 8.49 13.64
C LEU A 274 0.92 7.11 13.73
N LEU A 275 1.80 6.93 14.70
CA LEU A 275 2.58 5.72 14.92
C LEU A 275 2.39 5.18 16.33
N ASP A 276 2.52 3.87 16.50
CA ASP A 276 2.67 3.28 17.82
C ASP A 276 4.03 3.67 18.43
N SER A 277 4.05 4.06 19.69
CA SER A 277 5.32 4.42 20.32
C SER A 277 6.18 3.18 20.60
N ASP A 278 5.56 2.06 20.96
CA ASP A 278 6.19 0.83 21.49
C ASP A 278 7.16 1.11 22.67
N ALA A 279 7.11 2.31 23.22
CA ALA A 279 7.98 2.75 24.28
C ALA A 279 7.55 2.14 25.60
N LYS A 280 8.51 1.66 26.38
CA LYS A 280 8.30 1.11 27.73
C LYS A 280 8.48 2.16 28.81
N THR A 281 9.14 3.25 28.47
CA THR A 281 9.46 4.35 29.40
C THR A 281 9.21 5.70 28.74
N GLU A 282 8.97 6.73 29.54
CA GLU A 282 8.82 8.12 29.06
C GLU A 282 10.08 8.61 28.32
N THR A 283 11.25 8.15 28.74
CA THR A 283 12.53 8.48 28.08
C THR A 283 12.59 7.91 26.67
N GLU A 284 12.16 6.66 26.47
CA GLU A 284 12.08 6.04 25.15
C GLU A 284 11.04 6.74 24.27
N LEU A 285 9.89 7.11 24.83
CA LEU A 285 8.86 7.84 24.11
C LEU A 285 9.39 9.20 23.62
N GLU A 286 10.10 9.92 24.46
CA GLU A 286 10.70 11.21 24.09
C GLU A 286 11.81 11.05 23.05
N GLN A 287 12.60 9.99 23.08
CA GLN A 287 13.58 9.66 22.06
C GLN A 287 12.91 9.39 20.71
N ASN A 288 11.83 8.61 20.70
CA ASN A 288 11.05 8.33 19.49
C ASN A 288 10.47 9.62 18.90
N ARG A 289 9.93 10.52 19.73
CA ARG A 289 9.44 11.84 19.31
C ARG A 289 10.53 12.68 18.65
N ARG A 290 11.70 12.79 19.25
CA ARG A 290 12.84 13.55 18.70
C ARG A 290 13.33 12.97 17.40
N GLN A 291 13.43 11.66 17.28
CA GLN A 291 13.83 10.98 16.06
C GLN A 291 12.85 11.28 14.91
N LEU A 292 11.55 11.17 15.15
CA LEU A 292 10.54 11.44 14.14
C LEU A 292 10.52 12.93 13.75
N GLN A 293 10.64 13.84 14.70
CA GLN A 293 10.74 15.27 14.45
C GLN A 293 11.95 15.63 13.58
N SER A 294 13.11 15.02 13.84
CA SER A 294 14.30 15.22 12.98
C SER A 294 14.05 14.78 11.54
N ILE A 295 13.39 13.62 11.36
CA ILE A 295 13.04 13.11 10.03
C ILE A 295 12.05 14.05 9.31
N ILE A 296 11.10 14.62 10.05
CA ILE A 296 10.12 15.60 9.52
C ILE A 296 10.82 16.90 9.11
N GLN A 297 11.68 17.44 9.94
CA GLN A 297 12.43 18.67 9.65
C GLN A 297 13.32 18.51 8.42
N ASP A 298 13.94 17.36 8.25
CA ASP A 298 14.76 17.03 7.07
C ASP A 298 13.95 16.89 5.77
N SER A 299 12.62 16.84 5.83
CA SER A 299 11.77 16.61 4.66
C SER A 299 11.36 17.87 3.90
N GLU A 300 11.70 19.05 4.39
CA GLU A 300 11.34 20.38 3.82
C GLU A 300 9.82 20.61 3.64
N ALA A 301 8.96 19.73 4.16
CA ALA A 301 7.51 19.85 4.04
C ALA A 301 6.91 20.47 5.31
N GLY A 302 6.47 21.72 5.22
CA GLY A 302 5.99 22.52 6.35
C GLY A 302 4.60 22.13 6.91
N ASN A 303 3.91 21.16 6.29
CA ASN A 303 2.52 20.80 6.63
C ASN A 303 2.36 19.43 7.30
N ILE A 304 3.43 18.92 7.94
CA ILE A 304 3.43 17.59 8.57
C ILE A 304 3.36 17.72 10.07
N THR A 305 2.46 16.94 10.68
CA THR A 305 2.35 16.80 12.13
C THR A 305 2.43 15.32 12.50
N SER A 306 3.12 14.99 13.60
CA SER A 306 3.24 13.62 14.06
C SER A 306 2.63 13.42 15.43
N PHE A 307 2.03 12.25 15.63
CA PHE A 307 1.49 11.77 16.89
C PHE A 307 1.99 10.36 17.18
N PHE A 308 2.11 10.05 18.46
CA PHE A 308 2.34 8.69 18.93
C PHE A 308 1.15 8.21 19.75
N ALA A 309 0.63 7.05 19.40
CA ALA A 309 -0.22 6.28 20.28
C ALA A 309 0.67 5.60 21.33
N HIS A 310 0.50 5.94 22.59
CA HIS A 310 1.30 5.35 23.66
C HIS A 310 0.47 4.41 24.53
N PRO A 311 0.94 3.16 24.72
CA PRO A 311 2.03 2.49 23.99
C PRO A 311 1.67 2.12 22.55
N SER A 312 0.39 1.95 22.24
CA SER A 312 -0.13 1.59 20.91
C SER A 312 -1.59 2.01 20.72
N ILE A 313 -2.09 1.94 19.50
CA ILE A 313 -3.51 2.18 19.20
C ILE A 313 -4.42 1.15 19.87
N GLU A 314 -3.98 -0.10 20.02
CA GLU A 314 -4.75 -1.10 20.76
C GLU A 314 -4.96 -0.67 22.23
N ALA A 315 -4.03 0.08 22.81
CA ALA A 315 -4.22 0.64 24.17
C ALA A 315 -5.33 1.70 24.20
N TRP A 316 -5.42 2.55 23.20
CA TRP A 316 -6.51 3.53 23.07
C TRP A 316 -7.86 2.84 22.89
N ILE A 317 -7.91 1.80 22.07
CA ILE A 317 -9.13 1.00 21.87
C ILE A 317 -9.50 0.30 23.19
N ALA A 318 -8.54 -0.33 23.86
CA ALA A 318 -8.78 -1.04 25.12
C ALA A 318 -9.34 -0.10 26.21
N ALA A 319 -8.83 1.12 26.30
CA ALA A 319 -9.31 2.13 27.25
C ALA A 319 -10.80 2.45 27.08
N GLY A 320 -11.29 2.42 25.84
CA GLY A 320 -12.71 2.63 25.55
C GLY A 320 -13.60 1.39 25.73
N LEU A 321 -13.01 0.17 25.78
CA LEU A 321 -13.75 -1.09 25.89
C LEU A 321 -13.91 -1.63 27.33
N VAL A 322 -13.17 -1.08 28.28
CA VAL A 322 -13.21 -1.51 29.70
C VAL A 322 -14.50 -1.02 30.35
N SER A 323 -15.19 -1.88 31.14
CA SER A 323 -16.36 -1.48 31.94
C SER A 323 -15.95 -0.64 33.15
N ASP A 324 -16.90 0.13 33.72
CA ASP A 324 -16.63 0.99 34.88
C ASP A 324 -16.27 0.17 36.13
N ASP A 325 -16.67 -1.11 36.18
CA ASP A 325 -16.37 -2.05 37.27
C ASP A 325 -14.98 -2.73 37.14
N ASP A 326 -14.34 -2.62 35.99
CA ASP A 326 -12.98 -3.12 35.76
C ASP A 326 -11.99 -1.98 35.91
N GLU A 327 -11.00 -2.09 36.80
CA GLU A 327 -9.85 -1.16 36.78
C GLU A 327 -9.26 -1.14 35.37
N PRO A 328 -9.10 0.05 34.73
CA PRO A 328 -8.40 0.11 33.46
C PRO A 328 -7.03 -0.50 33.69
N PRO A 329 -6.53 -1.34 32.78
CA PRO A 329 -5.18 -1.85 32.89
C PRO A 329 -4.21 -0.64 32.83
N LEU A 330 -3.91 -0.08 34.00
CA LEU A 330 -2.89 0.94 34.23
C LEU A 330 -1.53 0.29 34.01
N GLY A 331 -1.23 -0.04 32.77
CA GLY A 331 0.02 -0.65 32.36
C GLY A 331 0.03 -0.86 30.87
N LEU A 332 1.20 -1.05 30.33
CA LEU A 332 1.47 -1.31 28.92
C LEU A 332 0.47 -2.32 28.31
N VAL A 333 -0.66 -1.85 27.77
CA VAL A 333 -1.54 -2.69 26.98
C VAL A 333 -0.84 -2.93 25.66
N THR A 334 -0.08 -4.02 25.61
CA THR A 334 0.52 -4.50 24.39
C THR A 334 -0.55 -5.19 23.54
N LYS A 335 -0.28 -5.35 22.26
CA LYS A 335 -1.10 -6.12 21.33
C LYS A 335 -1.45 -7.52 21.86
N ASP A 336 -0.52 -8.17 22.56
CA ASP A 336 -0.75 -9.49 23.17
C ASP A 336 -1.77 -9.44 24.31
N ILE A 337 -1.75 -8.40 25.13
CA ILE A 337 -2.73 -8.21 26.20
C ILE A 337 -4.10 -7.90 25.61
N PHE A 338 -4.16 -7.07 24.55
CA PHE A 338 -5.38 -6.80 23.82
C PHE A 338 -6.01 -8.09 23.26
N ILE A 339 -5.19 -8.93 22.60
CA ILE A 339 -5.64 -10.22 22.05
C ILE A 339 -6.16 -11.14 23.14
N ARG A 340 -5.50 -11.23 24.29
CA ARG A 340 -5.93 -12.07 25.43
C ARG A 340 -7.29 -11.62 26.00
N LYS A 341 -7.50 -10.31 26.12
CA LYS A 341 -8.70 -9.76 26.78
C LYS A 341 -9.89 -9.64 25.81
N PHE A 342 -9.66 -9.21 24.58
CA PHE A 342 -10.72 -8.87 23.61
C PHE A 342 -10.78 -9.82 22.41
N GLY A 343 -9.90 -10.83 22.33
CA GLY A 343 -9.84 -11.79 21.22
C GLY A 343 -8.91 -11.36 20.09
N LYS A 344 -9.26 -11.69 18.85
CA LYS A 344 -8.38 -11.48 17.69
C LYS A 344 -8.29 -10.01 17.27
N THR A 345 -7.11 -9.58 16.81
CA THR A 345 -6.89 -8.28 16.15
C THR A 345 -7.28 -8.28 14.66
N SER A 346 -8.20 -9.15 14.21
CA SER A 346 -8.70 -9.05 12.85
C SER A 346 -9.50 -7.76 12.69
N ILE A 347 -9.36 -7.11 11.56
CA ILE A 347 -9.99 -5.82 11.28
C ILE A 347 -11.51 -5.84 11.49
N ASN A 348 -12.17 -6.92 11.09
CA ASN A 348 -13.61 -7.06 11.26
C ASN A 348 -14.03 -7.19 12.73
N HIS A 349 -13.21 -7.87 13.54
CA HIS A 349 -13.44 -7.97 14.97
C HIS A 349 -13.27 -6.62 15.65
N VAL A 350 -12.18 -5.91 15.34
CA VAL A 350 -11.92 -4.55 15.88
C VAL A 350 -13.03 -3.59 15.49
N ARG A 351 -13.47 -3.57 14.23
CA ARG A 351 -14.60 -2.74 13.79
C ARG A 351 -15.87 -3.03 14.56
N ASN A 352 -16.16 -4.30 14.83
CA ASN A 352 -17.33 -4.70 15.62
C ASN A 352 -17.24 -4.17 17.06
N LEU A 353 -16.06 -4.30 17.69
CA LEU A 353 -15.82 -3.75 19.03
C LEU A 353 -16.00 -2.21 19.06
N LEU A 354 -15.46 -1.50 18.08
CA LEU A 354 -15.57 -0.04 17.98
C LEU A 354 -17.02 0.44 17.82
N VAL A 355 -17.82 -0.25 17.01
CA VAL A 355 -19.21 0.14 16.75
C VAL A 355 -20.14 -0.17 17.91
N HIS A 356 -19.95 -1.31 18.59
CA HIS A 356 -20.94 -1.82 19.55
C HIS A 356 -20.55 -1.72 21.02
N GLN A 357 -19.24 -1.60 21.33
CA GLN A 357 -18.75 -1.69 22.71
C GLN A 357 -17.83 -0.52 23.12
N PHE A 358 -17.34 0.27 22.18
CA PHE A 358 -16.37 1.33 22.46
C PHE A 358 -17.05 2.59 23.02
N SER A 359 -16.59 3.04 24.18
CA SER A 359 -16.96 4.32 24.78
C SER A 359 -15.88 5.38 24.45
N TYR A 360 -16.26 6.34 23.60
CA TYR A 360 -15.41 7.44 23.21
C TYR A 360 -15.00 8.30 24.42
N ASP A 361 -15.96 8.68 25.25
CA ASP A 361 -15.71 9.56 26.40
C ASP A 361 -14.73 8.94 27.40
N ARG A 362 -14.86 7.62 27.62
CA ARG A 362 -13.93 6.86 28.49
C ARG A 362 -12.53 6.81 27.89
N ALA A 363 -12.39 6.53 26.61
CA ALA A 363 -11.09 6.50 25.94
C ALA A 363 -10.40 7.87 26.02
N MET A 364 -11.15 8.96 25.80
CA MET A 364 -10.66 10.32 25.89
C MET A 364 -10.22 10.68 27.32
N ALA A 365 -10.95 10.26 28.32
CA ALA A 365 -10.60 10.49 29.74
C ALA A 365 -9.36 9.71 30.17
N SER A 366 -9.12 8.53 29.54
CA SER A 366 -8.05 7.62 29.94
C SER A 366 -6.72 7.84 29.20
N SER A 367 -6.70 8.57 28.07
CA SER A 367 -5.50 8.78 27.27
C SER A 367 -5.29 10.22 26.86
N ARG A 368 -4.25 10.84 27.42
CA ARG A 368 -3.84 12.20 27.05
C ARG A 368 -3.39 12.31 25.60
N ASP A 369 -2.70 11.30 25.07
CA ASP A 369 -2.21 11.31 23.69
C ASP A 369 -3.38 11.20 22.70
N LEU A 370 -4.38 10.37 22.98
CA LEU A 370 -5.62 10.32 22.21
C LEU A 370 -6.37 11.66 22.27
N HIS A 371 -6.48 12.24 23.45
CA HIS A 371 -7.11 13.56 23.63
C HIS A 371 -6.43 14.63 22.76
N ASN A 372 -5.09 14.71 22.81
CA ASN A 372 -4.31 15.66 22.01
C ASN A 372 -4.49 15.42 20.49
N PHE A 373 -4.53 14.16 20.08
CA PHE A 373 -4.76 13.81 18.67
C PHE A 373 -6.15 14.26 18.19
N VAL A 374 -7.18 14.01 18.99
CA VAL A 374 -8.57 14.40 18.67
C VAL A 374 -8.72 15.91 18.65
N GLU A 375 -8.18 16.63 19.65
CA GLU A 375 -8.21 18.10 19.67
C GLU A 375 -7.51 18.71 18.44
N PHE A 376 -6.44 18.10 17.98
CA PHE A 376 -5.78 18.51 16.75
C PHE A 376 -6.69 18.33 15.53
N LEU A 377 -7.37 17.19 15.40
CA LEU A 377 -8.31 16.94 14.29
C LEU A 377 -9.47 17.96 14.29
N LEU A 378 -10.04 18.23 15.46
CA LEU A 378 -11.09 19.25 15.63
C LEU A 378 -10.58 20.66 15.30
N GLY A 379 -9.32 20.96 15.63
CA GLY A 379 -8.70 22.24 15.30
C GLY A 379 -8.47 22.45 13.80
N LEU A 380 -8.25 21.39 13.05
CA LEU A 380 -8.18 21.46 11.58
C LEU A 380 -9.55 21.76 10.98
N ASP A 381 -10.62 21.15 11.51
CA ASP A 381 -11.98 21.36 11.01
C ASP A 381 -12.47 22.79 11.21
N ARG A 382 -12.14 23.41 12.33
CA ARG A 382 -12.48 24.81 12.62
C ARG A 382 -11.79 25.82 11.70
N ARG A 383 -10.59 25.51 11.20
CA ARG A 383 -9.82 26.40 10.30
C ARG A 383 -10.30 26.35 8.85
N GLY A 384 -10.94 25.27 8.43
CA GLY A 384 -11.50 25.12 7.09
C GLY A 384 -12.87 25.77 6.90
N ASN A 385 -13.50 26.26 7.98
CA ASN A 385 -14.83 26.89 7.98
C ASN A 385 -14.80 28.42 8.21
N GLY A 386 -13.62 29.07 8.13
CA GLY A 386 -13.42 30.49 8.38
C GLY A 386 -13.14 31.34 7.12
#